data_c978fc896c59c42515e488b4623bba12
#
_entry.id   c978fc896c59c42515e488b4623bba12
#
_cell.length_a   1.000
_cell.length_b   1.000
_cell.length_c   1.000
_cell.angle_alpha   90.00
_cell.angle_beta   90.00
_cell.angle_gamma   90.00
#
_symmetry.space_group_name_H-M   'P 1'
#
loop_
_entity.id
_entity.type
_entity.pdbx_description
1 polymer ?
#
loop_
_entity_poly.entity_id
_entity_poly.type
_entity_poly.pdbx_seq_one_letter_code
_entity_poly.pdbx_strand_id
1 'polypeptide(L)'
;MSVRVDALDHLVINVSDVARSTEWYREILGMEVKVFDPGQGKPPRTTLVFGNQKINVRPHDADKVEWFTGDHLMPGSDDLCFLTASTPDQVVAHLKANGVKIEEGPVNKQGARGTLCSVYCRDPDGSLIEISSYEGEAG
;
A
#
# COMPACT_ATOMS: atom_id res chain seq x y z
N MET A 1 -3.89 -25.80 -23.29
CA MET A 1 -2.98 -25.26 -22.28
C MET A 1 -3.65 -24.09 -21.57
N SER A 2 -3.69 -24.11 -20.26
CA SER A 2 -4.30 -23.03 -19.46
C SER A 2 -3.28 -21.98 -19.09
N VAL A 3 -3.75 -20.76 -18.85
CA VAL A 3 -2.93 -19.68 -18.31
C VAL A 3 -2.85 -19.82 -16.79
N ARG A 4 -1.67 -19.62 -16.24
CA ARG A 4 -1.42 -19.60 -14.80
C ARG A 4 -0.68 -18.31 -14.46
N VAL A 5 -1.14 -17.59 -13.45
CA VAL A 5 -0.42 -16.42 -12.94
C VAL A 5 0.47 -16.85 -11.77
N ASP A 6 1.63 -16.22 -11.62
CA ASP A 6 2.62 -16.58 -10.61
C ASP A 6 2.73 -15.58 -9.48
N ALA A 7 2.51 -14.31 -9.77
CA ALA A 7 2.75 -13.25 -8.79
C ALA A 7 1.92 -12.00 -9.10
N LEU A 8 1.76 -11.17 -8.10
CA LEU A 8 1.29 -9.81 -8.27
C LEU A 8 2.50 -8.93 -8.58
N ASP A 9 2.44 -8.17 -9.68
CA ASP A 9 3.51 -7.23 -10.06
C ASP A 9 3.31 -5.86 -9.41
N HIS A 10 2.17 -5.28 -9.66
CA HIS A 10 1.79 -3.98 -9.09
C HIS A 10 0.28 -3.89 -8.95
N LEU A 11 -0.16 -2.89 -8.23
CA LEU A 11 -1.57 -2.56 -8.13
C LEU A 11 -1.76 -1.05 -8.24
N VAL A 12 -2.99 -0.63 -8.44
CA VAL A 12 -3.37 0.77 -8.50
C VAL A 12 -4.29 1.08 -7.33
N ILE A 13 -3.96 2.13 -6.59
CA ILE A 13 -4.88 2.68 -5.60
C ILE A 13 -5.46 3.99 -6.10
N ASN A 14 -6.74 4.21 -5.87
CA ASN A 14 -7.40 5.47 -6.17
C ASN A 14 -7.48 6.30 -4.89
N VAL A 15 -6.98 7.52 -4.95
CA VAL A 15 -6.84 8.37 -3.77
C VAL A 15 -7.56 9.71 -3.96
N SER A 16 -7.98 10.32 -2.86
CA SER A 16 -8.61 11.63 -2.90
C SER A 16 -7.59 12.76 -3.06
N ASP A 17 -6.35 12.57 -2.59
CA ASP A 17 -5.28 13.57 -2.65
C ASP A 17 -3.95 12.83 -2.84
N VAL A 18 -3.38 12.93 -4.04
CA VAL A 18 -2.14 12.23 -4.41
C VAL A 18 -0.98 12.65 -3.49
N ALA A 19 -0.82 13.95 -3.26
CA ALA A 19 0.30 14.44 -2.45
C ALA A 19 0.22 13.93 -1.01
N ARG A 20 -0.96 13.99 -0.41
CA ARG A 20 -1.17 13.54 0.97
C ARG A 20 -0.97 12.03 1.10
N SER A 21 -1.53 11.24 0.21
CA SER A 21 -1.38 9.79 0.24
C SER A 21 0.07 9.38 -0.01
N THR A 22 0.71 9.98 -1.00
CA THR A 22 2.10 9.70 -1.33
C THR A 22 3.03 9.97 -0.15
N GLU A 23 2.85 11.09 0.53
CA GLU A 23 3.65 11.44 1.70
C GLU A 23 3.45 10.44 2.83
N TRP A 24 2.21 10.00 3.07
CA TRP A 24 1.91 9.01 4.09
C TRP A 24 2.60 7.67 3.82
N TYR A 25 2.48 7.15 2.60
CA TYR A 25 3.12 5.88 2.24
C TYR A 25 4.65 5.97 2.31
N ARG A 26 5.21 7.13 1.96
CA ARG A 26 6.64 7.38 2.08
C ARG A 26 7.10 7.40 3.56
N GLU A 27 6.43 8.18 4.39
CA GLU A 27 6.83 8.36 5.79
C GLU A 27 6.49 7.17 6.67
N ILE A 28 5.29 6.63 6.51
CA ILE A 28 4.80 5.57 7.40
C ILE A 28 5.27 4.19 6.94
N LEU A 29 5.24 3.92 5.64
CA LEU A 29 5.60 2.60 5.12
C LEU A 29 6.98 2.55 4.47
N GLY A 30 7.70 3.66 4.43
CA GLY A 30 9.08 3.69 3.92
C GLY A 30 9.22 3.46 2.42
N MET A 31 8.16 3.69 1.66
CA MET A 31 8.19 3.49 0.22
C MET A 31 8.94 4.63 -0.48
N GLU A 32 9.57 4.31 -1.61
CA GLU A 32 10.24 5.29 -2.46
C GLU A 32 9.24 5.87 -3.44
N VAL A 33 9.21 7.20 -3.55
CA VAL A 33 8.33 7.90 -4.48
C VAL A 33 9.03 8.13 -5.79
N LYS A 34 8.38 7.75 -6.90
CA LYS A 34 8.84 8.05 -8.25
C LYS A 34 7.74 8.71 -9.03
N VAL A 35 8.10 9.71 -9.85
CA VAL A 35 7.16 10.42 -10.70
C VAL A 35 7.53 10.13 -12.15
N PHE A 36 6.56 9.70 -12.91
CA PHE A 36 6.70 9.39 -14.32
C PHE A 36 5.94 10.43 -15.15
N ASP A 37 6.63 11.03 -16.12
CA ASP A 37 6.02 11.95 -17.07
C ASP A 37 5.72 11.19 -18.36
N PRO A 38 4.43 10.94 -18.68
CA PRO A 38 4.08 10.26 -19.93
C PRO A 38 4.29 11.10 -21.17
N GLY A 39 4.57 12.40 -21.04
CA GLY A 39 4.71 13.31 -22.16
C GLY A 39 3.38 13.70 -22.81
N GLN A 40 3.43 14.37 -23.97
CA GLN A 40 2.25 14.76 -24.75
C GLN A 40 1.25 15.63 -23.99
N GLY A 41 1.74 16.43 -23.03
CA GLY A 41 0.89 17.31 -22.21
C GLY A 41 0.03 16.56 -21.18
N LYS A 42 0.22 15.26 -21.00
CA LYS A 42 -0.51 14.49 -20.00
C LYS A 42 0.04 14.73 -18.59
N PRO A 43 -0.79 14.65 -17.55
CA PRO A 43 -0.32 14.81 -16.18
C PRO A 43 0.72 13.76 -15.80
N PRO A 44 1.69 14.11 -14.95
CA PRO A 44 2.62 13.12 -14.42
C PRO A 44 1.90 12.09 -13.54
N ARG A 45 2.44 10.89 -13.48
CA ARG A 45 1.92 9.79 -12.68
C ARG A 45 2.89 9.48 -11.54
N THR A 46 2.35 9.31 -10.35
CA THR A 46 3.12 9.01 -9.15
C THR A 46 3.07 7.52 -8.84
N THR A 47 4.23 6.97 -8.50
CA THR A 47 4.40 5.56 -8.18
C THR A 47 5.14 5.43 -6.84
N LEU A 48 4.72 4.48 -6.04
CA LEU A 48 5.35 4.11 -4.78
C LEU A 48 6.04 2.77 -4.98
N VAL A 49 7.34 2.71 -4.74
CA VAL A 49 8.16 1.52 -4.97
C VAL A 49 8.60 0.92 -3.65
N PHE A 50 8.47 -0.38 -3.52
CA PHE A 50 8.89 -1.13 -2.34
C PHE A 50 9.24 -2.57 -2.74
N GLY A 51 10.34 -3.11 -2.19
CA GLY A 51 10.81 -4.42 -2.59
C GLY A 51 10.97 -4.49 -4.12
N ASN A 52 10.35 -5.49 -4.74
CA ASN A 52 10.30 -5.64 -6.20
C ASN A 52 8.91 -5.33 -6.78
N GLN A 53 8.09 -4.60 -6.04
CA GLN A 53 6.72 -4.25 -6.41
C GLN A 53 6.52 -2.75 -6.39
N LYS A 54 5.36 -2.32 -6.86
CA LYS A 54 4.99 -0.90 -6.83
C LYS A 54 3.48 -0.73 -6.70
N ILE A 55 3.10 0.46 -6.27
CA ILE A 55 1.72 0.93 -6.27
C ILE A 55 1.67 2.17 -7.17
N ASN A 56 0.81 2.15 -8.18
CA ASN A 56 0.51 3.37 -8.94
C ASN A 56 -0.57 4.14 -8.20
N VAL A 57 -0.31 5.41 -7.92
CA VAL A 57 -1.24 6.27 -7.19
C VAL A 57 -2.06 7.06 -8.20
N ARG A 58 -3.33 6.71 -8.33
CA ARG A 58 -4.24 7.31 -9.29
C ARG A 58 -5.13 8.33 -8.59
N PRO A 59 -5.19 9.60 -9.07
CA PRO A 59 -6.23 10.50 -8.58
C PRO A 59 -7.60 9.90 -8.89
N HIS A 60 -8.51 9.88 -7.92
CA HIS A 60 -9.81 9.23 -8.10
C HIS A 60 -10.64 9.84 -9.24
N ASP A 61 -10.39 11.11 -9.54
CA ASP A 61 -11.11 11.86 -10.58
C ASP A 61 -10.35 11.92 -11.91
N ALA A 62 -9.27 11.14 -12.06
CA ALA A 62 -8.55 11.05 -13.33
C ALA A 62 -9.48 10.56 -14.45
N ASP A 63 -9.23 11.01 -15.68
CA ASP A 63 -10.02 10.63 -16.82
C ASP A 63 -10.04 9.11 -17.01
N LYS A 64 -11.22 8.52 -17.12
CA LYS A 64 -11.40 7.08 -17.19
C LYS A 64 -10.99 6.47 -18.53
N VAL A 65 -10.93 7.28 -19.57
CA VAL A 65 -10.48 6.82 -20.90
C VAL A 65 -8.95 6.82 -20.96
N GLU A 66 -8.32 7.89 -20.51
CA GLU A 66 -6.86 8.00 -20.50
C GLU A 66 -6.21 7.10 -19.47
N TRP A 67 -6.85 6.97 -18.32
CA TRP A 67 -6.37 6.10 -17.23
C TRP A 67 -7.52 5.27 -16.69
N PHE A 68 -7.85 4.22 -17.40
CA PHE A 68 -8.93 3.32 -16.98
C PHE A 68 -8.48 2.53 -15.73
N THR A 69 -9.44 2.13 -14.93
CA THR A 69 -9.22 1.46 -13.65
C THR A 69 -10.40 0.52 -13.36
N GLY A 70 -10.49 -0.03 -12.16
CA GLY A 70 -11.64 -0.86 -11.79
C GLY A 70 -12.97 -0.11 -11.92
N ASP A 71 -14.04 -0.85 -12.21
CA ASP A 71 -15.36 -0.26 -12.45
C ASP A 71 -15.90 0.52 -11.25
N HIS A 72 -15.59 0.07 -10.03
CA HIS A 72 -16.08 0.66 -8.79
C HIS A 72 -14.91 1.21 -7.99
N LEU A 73 -14.43 2.36 -8.38
CA LEU A 73 -13.34 3.00 -7.66
C LEU A 73 -13.89 3.89 -6.54
N MET A 74 -13.30 3.77 -5.36
CA MET A 74 -13.60 4.63 -4.23
C MET A 74 -12.36 4.77 -3.36
N PRO A 75 -11.85 6.00 -3.13
CA PRO A 75 -10.78 6.20 -2.16
C PRO A 75 -11.17 5.64 -0.80
N GLY A 76 -10.23 4.93 -0.16
CA GLY A 76 -10.48 4.32 1.14
C GLY A 76 -11.11 2.93 1.11
N SER A 77 -11.23 2.33 -0.07
CA SER A 77 -11.83 1.00 -0.23
C SER A 77 -10.82 -0.14 -0.26
N ASP A 78 -9.52 0.16 -0.19
CA ASP A 78 -8.50 -0.87 -0.27
C ASP A 78 -8.31 -1.58 1.08
N ASP A 79 -7.83 -2.82 1.00
CA ASP A 79 -7.49 -3.66 2.15
C ASP A 79 -6.20 -4.38 1.78
N LEU A 80 -5.07 -3.89 2.28
CA LEU A 80 -3.74 -4.29 1.81
C LEU A 80 -2.88 -4.80 2.96
N CYS A 81 -2.21 -5.92 2.71
CA CYS A 81 -1.24 -6.49 3.65
C CYS A 81 0.17 -6.35 3.08
N PHE A 82 1.03 -5.67 3.82
CA PHE A 82 2.43 -5.48 3.47
C PHE A 82 3.32 -6.28 4.41
N LEU A 83 4.37 -6.86 3.86
CA LEU A 83 5.38 -7.56 4.65
C LEU A 83 6.52 -6.62 5.02
N THR A 84 7.02 -6.79 6.25
CA THR A 84 8.19 -6.07 6.75
C THR A 84 9.13 -7.03 7.47
N ALA A 85 10.42 -6.71 7.50
CA ALA A 85 11.39 -7.42 8.32
C ALA A 85 11.44 -6.90 9.76
N SER A 86 10.75 -5.80 10.06
CA SER A 86 10.65 -5.27 11.42
C SER A 86 9.80 -6.18 12.30
N THR A 87 10.11 -6.20 13.59
CA THR A 87 9.29 -6.95 14.55
C THR A 87 7.95 -6.25 14.77
N PRO A 88 6.90 -6.98 15.21
CA PRO A 88 5.62 -6.35 15.53
C PRO A 88 5.73 -5.21 16.55
N ASP A 89 6.60 -5.36 17.55
CA ASP A 89 6.81 -4.31 18.55
C ASP A 89 7.44 -3.05 17.94
N GLN A 90 8.37 -3.23 16.99
CA GLN A 90 8.95 -2.12 16.24
C GLN A 90 7.90 -1.41 15.38
N VAL A 91 7.00 -2.16 14.76
CA VAL A 91 5.89 -1.59 13.98
C VAL A 91 4.97 -0.75 14.88
N VAL A 92 4.60 -1.28 16.04
CA VAL A 92 3.77 -0.55 17.02
C VAL A 92 4.45 0.74 17.44
N ALA A 93 5.73 0.68 17.81
CA ALA A 93 6.48 1.87 18.21
C ALA A 93 6.56 2.91 17.10
N HIS A 94 6.79 2.48 15.86
CA HIS A 94 6.86 3.36 14.70
C HIS A 94 5.52 4.08 14.45
N LEU A 95 4.41 3.33 14.46
CA LEU A 95 3.09 3.92 14.25
C LEU A 95 2.76 4.94 15.34
N LYS A 96 3.02 4.60 16.60
CA LYS A 96 2.79 5.52 17.73
C LYS A 96 3.65 6.77 17.62
N ALA A 97 4.93 6.62 17.27
CA ALA A 97 5.85 7.76 17.12
C ALA A 97 5.40 8.73 16.02
N ASN A 98 4.68 8.23 15.02
CA ASN A 98 4.17 9.04 13.90
C ASN A 98 2.71 9.45 14.07
N GLY A 99 2.11 9.22 15.24
CA GLY A 99 0.73 9.60 15.51
C GLY A 99 -0.33 8.81 14.74
N VAL A 100 0.02 7.62 14.26
CA VAL A 100 -0.91 6.76 13.53
C VAL A 100 -1.65 5.87 14.52
N LYS A 101 -2.97 5.91 14.46
CA LYS A 101 -3.82 5.09 15.32
C LYS A 101 -3.72 3.61 14.91
N ILE A 102 -3.47 2.73 15.87
CA ILE A 102 -3.51 1.29 15.68
C ILE A 102 -4.94 0.82 15.85
N GLU A 103 -5.50 0.20 14.80
CA GLU A 103 -6.86 -0.35 14.85
C GLU A 103 -6.89 -1.68 15.58
N GLU A 104 -5.91 -2.54 15.32
CA GLU A 104 -5.79 -3.85 15.94
C GLU A 104 -4.34 -4.31 15.87
N GLY A 105 -3.94 -5.11 16.84
CA GLY A 105 -2.64 -5.79 16.80
C GLY A 105 -1.65 -5.33 17.86
N PRO A 106 -0.57 -6.09 18.02
CA PRO A 106 -0.18 -7.30 17.23
C PRO A 106 -1.14 -8.46 17.41
N VAL A 107 -1.53 -9.08 16.31
CA VAL A 107 -2.40 -10.28 16.30
C VAL A 107 -1.92 -11.26 15.24
N ASN A 108 -2.19 -12.54 15.46
CA ASN A 108 -1.88 -13.57 14.47
C ASN A 108 -2.98 -13.62 13.42
N LYS A 109 -2.57 -13.67 12.15
CA LYS A 109 -3.45 -13.79 11.00
C LYS A 109 -2.88 -14.84 10.04
N GLN A 110 -3.73 -15.36 9.16
CA GLN A 110 -3.31 -16.34 8.18
C GLN A 110 -2.89 -15.65 6.89
N GLY A 111 -1.61 -15.76 6.56
CA GLY A 111 -1.05 -15.23 5.32
C GLY A 111 -1.01 -16.28 4.21
N ALA A 112 -0.48 -15.90 3.07
CA ALA A 112 -0.40 -16.79 1.90
C ALA A 112 0.55 -17.98 2.14
N ARG A 113 1.58 -17.81 2.98
CA ARG A 113 2.60 -18.83 3.24
C ARG A 113 2.59 -19.37 4.69
N GLY A 114 1.65 -18.96 5.51
CA GLY A 114 1.56 -19.37 6.91
C GLY A 114 1.09 -18.25 7.81
N THR A 115 1.37 -18.39 9.11
CA THR A 115 0.91 -17.43 10.12
C THR A 115 1.74 -16.15 10.09
N LEU A 116 1.04 -15.02 10.01
CA LEU A 116 1.59 -13.68 10.13
C LEU A 116 1.33 -13.14 11.53
N CYS A 117 2.20 -12.26 12.00
CA CYS A 117 1.87 -11.36 13.10
C CYS A 117 1.64 -9.96 12.51
N SER A 118 0.46 -9.41 12.73
CA SER A 118 -0.04 -8.24 12.01
C SER A 118 -0.42 -7.09 12.93
N VAL A 119 -0.18 -5.88 12.45
CA VAL A 119 -0.65 -4.64 13.06
C VAL A 119 -1.44 -3.86 12.01
N TYR A 120 -2.62 -3.40 12.36
CA TYR A 120 -3.56 -2.73 11.46
C TYR A 120 -3.63 -1.25 11.73
N CYS A 121 -3.65 -0.46 10.66
CA CYS A 121 -3.91 0.98 10.70
C CYS A 121 -4.71 1.41 9.47
N ARG A 122 -4.95 2.71 9.32
CA ARG A 122 -5.66 3.29 8.17
C ARG A 122 -4.75 4.24 7.43
N ASP A 123 -4.84 4.23 6.10
CA ASP A 123 -4.20 5.24 5.28
C ASP A 123 -5.02 6.56 5.29
N PRO A 124 -4.56 7.65 4.63
CA PRO A 124 -5.27 8.93 4.68
C PRO A 124 -6.72 8.89 4.19
N ASP A 125 -7.05 7.98 3.29
CA ASP A 125 -8.43 7.85 2.78
C ASP A 125 -9.27 6.84 3.58
N GLY A 126 -8.68 6.14 4.54
CA GLY A 126 -9.37 5.14 5.35
C GLY A 126 -9.21 3.71 4.87
N SER A 127 -8.40 3.45 3.85
CA SER A 127 -8.07 2.08 3.45
C SER A 127 -7.39 1.33 4.59
N LEU A 128 -7.72 0.06 4.74
CA LEU A 128 -7.15 -0.77 5.79
C LEU A 128 -5.76 -1.22 5.38
N ILE A 129 -4.80 -0.95 6.25
CA ILE A 129 -3.40 -1.31 6.03
C ILE A 129 -2.97 -2.28 7.11
N GLU A 130 -2.50 -3.44 6.70
CA GLU A 130 -1.96 -4.47 7.57
C GLU A 130 -0.45 -4.54 7.35
N ILE A 131 0.32 -4.37 8.43
CA ILE A 131 1.79 -4.44 8.39
C ILE A 131 2.18 -5.70 9.14
N SER A 132 2.81 -6.65 8.45
CA SER A 132 2.94 -8.01 8.93
C SER A 132 4.34 -8.57 8.73
N SER A 133 4.69 -9.54 9.56
CA SER A 133 5.88 -10.35 9.37
C SER A 133 5.54 -11.82 9.58
N TYR A 134 6.20 -12.67 8.81
CA TYR A 134 6.13 -14.11 9.05
C TYR A 134 7.01 -14.47 10.25
N GLU A 135 6.57 -15.45 11.02
CA GLU A 135 7.34 -15.96 12.15
C GLU A 135 8.73 -16.41 11.67
N GLY A 136 9.77 -15.96 12.38
CA GLY A 136 11.17 -16.28 12.04
C GLY A 136 11.77 -15.39 10.94
N GLU A 137 11.00 -14.53 10.29
CA GLU A 137 11.51 -13.61 9.26
C GLU A 137 11.62 -12.17 9.75
N ALA A 138 11.07 -11.85 10.93
CA ALA A 138 11.17 -10.53 11.55
C ALA A 138 12.44 -10.40 12.39
N GLY A 139 13.01 -9.20 12.40
CA GLY A 139 14.21 -8.86 13.17
C GLY A 139 15.37 -8.37 12.33
#